data_63b807d71bdf8e0e264152919a1d0a0c
#
_entry.id   63b807d71bdf8e0e264152919a1d0a0c
#
_cell.length_a   1.000
_cell.length_b   1.000
_cell.length_c   1.000
_cell.angle_alpha   90.00
_cell.angle_beta   90.00
_cell.angle_gamma   90.00
#
_symmetry.space_group_name_H-M   'P 1'
#
loop_
_entity.id
_entity.type
_entity.pdbx_description
1 polymer ?
#
loop_
_entity_poly.entity_id
_entity_poly.type
_entity_poly.pdbx_seq_one_letter_code
_entity_poly.pdbx_strand_id
1 'polypeptide(L)'
;MAEFRLGRVKFNWTGDWAVSKSYLIDDIAKFGGNTYVAITNHTSTASISDFYSTDLSNWNVHIEGLEQKGAWSAGVYYRINDLVTFGNVVYRVTTAHTSEGTFIDETKVVEYVKGFQNEGEWDQNNEYQSGDVVNYNGSSYVALTTSLSGFQPPQYLGVSTDPAAKWSILSDGLAGAAATLSLIHI
;
A
#
# COMPACT_ATOMS: atom_id res chain seq x y z
N MET A 1 -12.83 -33.82 -47.55
CA MET A 1 -13.12 -33.08 -46.32
C MET A 1 -11.97 -32.11 -46.13
N ALA A 2 -12.24 -30.80 -46.05
CA ALA A 2 -11.22 -29.82 -45.76
C ALA A 2 -10.85 -29.90 -44.28
N GLU A 3 -9.61 -30.22 -43.95
CA GLU A 3 -9.06 -30.26 -42.61
C GLU A 3 -8.87 -28.81 -42.11
N PHE A 4 -9.70 -28.36 -41.18
CA PHE A 4 -9.53 -27.04 -40.55
C PHE A 4 -8.47 -27.18 -39.46
N ARG A 5 -7.25 -26.76 -39.74
CA ARG A 5 -6.20 -26.63 -38.72
C ARG A 5 -6.36 -25.31 -38.01
N LEU A 6 -6.85 -25.33 -36.74
CA LEU A 6 -6.68 -24.21 -35.84
C LEU A 6 -5.17 -23.93 -35.68
N GLY A 7 -4.69 -22.83 -36.27
CA GLY A 7 -3.36 -22.33 -35.97
C GLY A 7 -3.22 -22.07 -34.46
N ARG A 8 -2.02 -22.24 -33.89
CA ARG A 8 -1.73 -21.81 -32.53
C ARG A 8 -2.12 -20.34 -32.39
N VAL A 9 -2.99 -20.00 -31.42
CA VAL A 9 -3.19 -18.61 -30.98
C VAL A 9 -1.83 -18.14 -30.47
N LYS A 10 -1.20 -17.24 -31.20
CA LYS A 10 0.16 -16.83 -30.93
C LYS A 10 0.10 -15.45 -30.31
N PHE A 11 0.01 -15.40 -28.98
CA PHE A 11 0.22 -14.17 -28.26
C PHE A 11 1.65 -13.67 -28.46
N ASN A 12 1.81 -12.38 -28.76
CA ASN A 12 3.09 -11.76 -28.94
C ASN A 12 3.40 -10.84 -27.75
N TRP A 13 4.41 -11.21 -26.96
CA TRP A 13 4.86 -10.37 -25.84
C TRP A 13 5.63 -9.16 -26.35
N THR A 14 5.15 -7.96 -26.09
CA THR A 14 5.73 -6.69 -26.56
C THR A 14 6.46 -5.91 -25.46
N GLY A 15 6.55 -6.44 -24.24
CA GLY A 15 7.15 -5.77 -23.08
C GLY A 15 6.18 -4.83 -22.37
N ASP A 16 6.72 -3.76 -21.77
CA ASP A 16 5.91 -2.73 -21.15
C ASP A 16 5.14 -1.95 -22.21
N TRP A 17 3.89 -1.57 -21.86
CA TRP A 17 3.12 -0.66 -22.68
C TRP A 17 3.86 0.68 -22.82
N ALA A 18 3.89 1.22 -24.01
CA ALA A 18 4.57 2.47 -24.30
C ALA A 18 3.63 3.43 -25.04
N VAL A 19 3.82 4.73 -24.82
CA VAL A 19 3.09 5.79 -25.51
C VAL A 19 3.41 5.82 -26.99
N SER A 20 2.42 6.17 -27.81
CA SER A 20 2.56 6.34 -29.28
C SER A 20 3.15 5.11 -29.99
N LYS A 21 2.98 3.93 -29.44
CA LYS A 21 3.42 2.66 -30.00
C LYS A 21 2.26 1.96 -30.69
N SER A 22 2.51 1.40 -31.89
CA SER A 22 1.53 0.58 -32.59
C SER A 22 1.49 -0.83 -32.00
N TYR A 23 0.27 -1.31 -31.76
CA TYR A 23 -0.03 -2.65 -31.29
C TYR A 23 -0.97 -3.36 -32.25
N LEU A 24 -0.78 -4.64 -32.40
CA LEU A 24 -1.62 -5.51 -33.21
C LEU A 24 -2.49 -6.37 -32.29
N ILE A 25 -3.59 -6.89 -32.84
CA ILE A 25 -4.41 -7.90 -32.13
C ILE A 25 -3.50 -9.02 -31.65
N ASP A 26 -3.76 -9.54 -30.42
CA ASP A 26 -3.00 -10.56 -29.74
C ASP A 26 -1.60 -10.13 -29.23
N ASP A 27 -1.21 -8.87 -29.40
CA ASP A 27 -0.07 -8.33 -28.68
C ASP A 27 -0.38 -8.28 -27.16
N ILE A 28 0.59 -8.70 -26.37
CA ILE A 28 0.53 -8.64 -24.90
C ILE A 28 1.49 -7.57 -24.42
N ALA A 29 1.00 -6.65 -23.61
CA ALA A 29 1.79 -5.60 -22.96
C ALA A 29 1.51 -5.54 -21.46
N LYS A 30 2.52 -5.17 -20.67
CA LYS A 30 2.39 -4.91 -19.24
C LYS A 30 2.14 -3.44 -19.00
N PHE A 31 1.15 -3.12 -18.15
CA PHE A 31 0.91 -1.77 -17.67
C PHE A 31 0.54 -1.79 -16.18
N GLY A 32 1.37 -1.20 -15.34
CA GLY A 32 1.27 -1.39 -13.89
C GLY A 32 1.53 -2.83 -13.50
N GLY A 33 0.84 -3.30 -12.47
CA GLY A 33 0.87 -4.71 -12.07
C GLY A 33 0.20 -5.67 -13.06
N ASN A 34 -0.59 -5.16 -14.01
CA ASN A 34 -1.41 -5.96 -14.90
C ASN A 34 -0.76 -6.20 -16.26
N THR A 35 -1.13 -7.32 -16.86
CA THR A 35 -0.82 -7.64 -18.26
C THR A 35 -2.10 -7.60 -19.08
N TYR A 36 -2.03 -7.01 -20.25
CA TYR A 36 -3.16 -6.79 -21.15
C TYR A 36 -2.90 -7.43 -22.51
N VAL A 37 -3.97 -7.88 -23.17
CA VAL A 37 -3.94 -8.34 -24.56
C VAL A 37 -4.71 -7.35 -25.43
N ALA A 38 -4.09 -6.94 -26.55
CA ALA A 38 -4.73 -6.06 -27.52
C ALA A 38 -5.86 -6.81 -28.26
N ILE A 39 -7.04 -6.20 -28.31
CA ILE A 39 -8.21 -6.72 -28.99
C ILE A 39 -8.50 -6.00 -30.32
N THR A 40 -7.79 -4.91 -30.58
CA THR A 40 -7.82 -4.15 -31.83
C THR A 40 -6.42 -3.73 -32.25
N ASN A 41 -6.22 -3.58 -33.57
CA ASN A 41 -5.01 -2.92 -34.06
C ASN A 41 -5.13 -1.42 -33.81
N HIS A 42 -4.19 -0.86 -33.07
CA HIS A 42 -4.25 0.56 -32.69
C HIS A 42 -2.85 1.12 -32.42
N THR A 43 -2.77 2.44 -32.33
CA THR A 43 -1.60 3.13 -31.78
C THR A 43 -2.01 3.69 -30.41
N SER A 44 -1.22 3.39 -29.40
CA SER A 44 -1.48 3.83 -28.05
C SER A 44 -1.43 5.34 -27.92
N THR A 45 -2.07 5.87 -26.87
CA THR A 45 -2.13 7.30 -26.54
C THR A 45 -0.74 7.91 -26.36
N ALA A 46 -0.65 9.23 -26.52
CA ALA A 46 0.60 9.96 -26.36
C ALA A 46 0.96 10.26 -24.88
N SER A 47 0.03 9.98 -23.94
CA SER A 47 0.23 10.19 -22.51
C SER A 47 -0.05 8.90 -21.73
N ILE A 48 0.78 8.63 -20.75
CA ILE A 48 0.64 7.48 -19.85
C ILE A 48 -0.65 7.58 -18.99
N SER A 49 -1.06 8.79 -18.64
CA SER A 49 -2.29 9.04 -17.86
C SER A 49 -3.56 8.68 -18.63
N ASP A 50 -3.50 8.62 -19.95
CA ASP A 50 -4.66 8.37 -20.81
C ASP A 50 -4.93 6.88 -21.03
N PHE A 51 -4.07 5.99 -20.48
CA PHE A 51 -4.25 4.55 -20.63
C PHE A 51 -5.64 4.11 -20.15
N TYR A 52 -6.00 4.43 -18.91
CA TYR A 52 -7.28 3.98 -18.32
C TYR A 52 -8.50 4.71 -18.87
N SER A 53 -8.35 5.95 -19.32
CA SER A 53 -9.47 6.77 -19.83
C SER A 53 -9.77 6.52 -21.30
N THR A 54 -8.77 6.22 -22.11
CA THR A 54 -8.88 6.18 -23.56
C THR A 54 -8.36 4.87 -24.15
N ASP A 55 -7.14 4.47 -23.81
CA ASP A 55 -6.48 3.36 -24.49
C ASP A 55 -7.02 1.99 -24.06
N LEU A 56 -7.49 1.88 -22.79
CA LEU A 56 -7.99 0.63 -22.20
C LEU A 56 -9.09 -0.04 -23.04
N SER A 57 -9.86 0.72 -23.81
CA SER A 57 -10.91 0.18 -24.70
C SER A 57 -10.37 -0.74 -25.78
N ASN A 58 -9.06 -0.67 -26.09
CA ASN A 58 -8.37 -1.50 -27.06
C ASN A 58 -7.76 -2.76 -26.44
N TRP A 59 -7.93 -2.96 -25.13
CA TRP A 59 -7.26 -4.00 -24.37
C TRP A 59 -8.22 -4.80 -23.52
N ASN A 60 -7.95 -6.09 -23.35
CA ASN A 60 -8.53 -6.89 -22.28
C ASN A 60 -7.45 -7.22 -21.25
N VAL A 61 -7.84 -7.27 -19.98
CA VAL A 61 -6.96 -7.79 -18.92
C VAL A 61 -6.67 -9.25 -19.21
N HIS A 62 -5.40 -9.59 -19.32
CA HIS A 62 -4.94 -10.96 -19.51
C HIS A 62 -4.53 -11.61 -18.19
N ILE A 63 -3.76 -10.89 -17.38
CA ILE A 63 -3.36 -11.32 -16.04
C ILE A 63 -3.42 -10.10 -15.12
N GLU A 64 -4.09 -10.25 -13.99
CA GLU A 64 -4.01 -9.30 -12.88
C GLU A 64 -2.79 -9.63 -12.02
N GLY A 65 -2.01 -8.61 -11.69
CA GLY A 65 -0.81 -8.73 -10.88
C GLY A 65 -0.55 -7.46 -10.10
N LEU A 66 0.49 -7.48 -9.29
CA LEU A 66 0.94 -6.37 -8.46
C LEU A 66 2.33 -5.90 -8.90
N GLU A 67 2.58 -4.60 -8.85
CA GLU A 67 3.90 -4.03 -9.12
C GLU A 67 4.41 -3.23 -7.94
N GLN A 68 5.57 -3.64 -7.40
CA GLN A 68 6.22 -2.91 -6.31
C GLN A 68 6.85 -1.62 -6.83
N LYS A 69 6.42 -0.48 -6.28
CA LYS A 69 6.92 0.86 -6.66
C LYS A 69 7.86 1.46 -5.61
N GLY A 70 8.01 0.82 -4.45
CA GLY A 70 8.80 1.34 -3.34
C GLY A 70 8.07 2.44 -2.55
N ALA A 71 8.85 3.39 -1.99
CA ALA A 71 8.29 4.46 -1.19
C ALA A 71 7.41 5.40 -2.04
N TRP A 72 6.28 5.79 -1.46
CA TRP A 72 5.41 6.81 -2.06
C TRP A 72 6.14 8.14 -2.22
N SER A 73 5.89 8.84 -3.30
CA SER A 73 6.41 10.17 -3.58
C SER A 73 5.37 11.03 -4.28
N ALA A 74 5.34 12.33 -3.97
CA ALA A 74 4.50 13.28 -4.67
C ALA A 74 4.94 13.48 -6.13
N GLY A 75 4.00 13.78 -7.02
CA GLY A 75 4.23 14.03 -8.44
C GLY A 75 4.47 12.77 -9.28
N VAL A 76 4.31 11.57 -8.71
CA VAL A 76 4.46 10.30 -9.41
C VAL A 76 3.10 9.79 -9.89
N TYR A 77 3.03 9.33 -11.14
CA TYR A 77 1.85 8.67 -11.65
C TYR A 77 1.83 7.20 -11.20
N TYR A 78 0.87 6.88 -10.33
CA TYR A 78 0.62 5.51 -9.87
C TYR A 78 -0.54 4.88 -10.64
N ARG A 79 -0.39 3.60 -10.96
CA ARG A 79 -1.32 2.81 -11.75
C ARG A 79 -2.11 1.86 -10.85
N ILE A 80 -3.22 1.37 -11.34
CA ILE A 80 -3.99 0.35 -10.61
C ILE A 80 -3.11 -0.88 -10.38
N ASN A 81 -3.17 -1.42 -9.15
CA ASN A 81 -2.37 -2.54 -8.64
C ASN A 81 -0.87 -2.24 -8.45
N ASP A 82 -0.44 -0.97 -8.52
CA ASP A 82 0.86 -0.59 -7.97
C ASP A 82 0.83 -0.73 -6.44
N LEU A 83 1.91 -1.27 -5.87
CA LEU A 83 2.15 -1.32 -4.42
C LEU A 83 3.13 -0.21 -4.04
N VAL A 84 2.72 0.64 -3.12
CA VAL A 84 3.53 1.74 -2.60
C VAL A 84 3.64 1.64 -1.09
N THR A 85 4.79 2.00 -0.55
CA THR A 85 5.01 2.05 0.90
C THR A 85 4.91 3.51 1.36
N PHE A 86 4.05 3.76 2.33
CA PHE A 86 3.95 5.05 3.01
C PHE A 86 3.87 4.81 4.51
N GLY A 87 4.78 5.44 5.26
CA GLY A 87 5.00 5.03 6.65
C GLY A 87 5.40 3.55 6.70
N ASN A 88 4.78 2.78 7.59
CA ASN A 88 5.02 1.35 7.75
C ASN A 88 3.95 0.48 7.08
N VAL A 89 3.18 1.06 6.20
CA VAL A 89 2.07 0.41 5.51
C VAL A 89 2.39 0.29 4.03
N VAL A 90 2.16 -0.88 3.48
CA VAL A 90 2.13 -1.08 2.03
C VAL A 90 0.69 -0.89 1.57
N TYR A 91 0.49 0.02 0.64
CA TYR A 91 -0.80 0.31 0.04
C TYR A 91 -0.86 -0.23 -1.39
N ARG A 92 -2.01 -0.72 -1.78
CA ARG A 92 -2.34 -1.06 -3.16
C ARG A 92 -3.18 0.06 -3.78
N VAL A 93 -2.72 0.58 -4.91
CA VAL A 93 -3.45 1.61 -5.66
C VAL A 93 -4.70 0.99 -6.29
N THR A 94 -5.85 1.58 -6.01
CA THR A 94 -7.17 1.17 -6.55
C THR A 94 -7.65 2.07 -7.65
N THR A 95 -7.20 3.33 -7.67
CA THR A 95 -7.51 4.31 -8.71
C THR A 95 -6.24 4.95 -9.21
N ALA A 96 -6.01 4.87 -10.53
CA ALA A 96 -4.82 5.48 -11.14
C ALA A 96 -4.86 7.00 -10.99
N HIS A 97 -3.74 7.59 -10.55
CA HIS A 97 -3.63 9.01 -10.30
C HIS A 97 -2.19 9.50 -10.29
N THR A 98 -1.99 10.78 -10.47
CA THR A 98 -0.74 11.43 -10.09
C THR A 98 -0.86 11.84 -8.62
N SER A 99 0.09 11.42 -7.80
CA SER A 99 0.12 11.73 -6.38
C SER A 99 0.36 13.22 -6.13
N GLU A 100 -0.36 13.79 -5.18
CA GLU A 100 -0.29 15.19 -4.79
C GLU A 100 -0.02 15.32 -3.29
N GLY A 101 0.61 16.43 -2.88
CA GLY A 101 0.85 16.72 -1.48
C GLY A 101 1.91 15.84 -0.82
N THR A 102 1.88 15.81 0.50
CA THR A 102 2.86 15.12 1.35
C THR A 102 2.33 13.80 1.92
N PHE A 103 1.05 13.53 1.76
CA PHE A 103 0.37 12.35 2.31
C PHE A 103 -0.26 11.52 1.20
N ILE A 104 -0.39 10.22 1.45
CA ILE A 104 -1.08 9.31 0.54
C ILE A 104 -2.58 9.63 0.50
N ASP A 105 -3.18 9.61 -0.69
CA ASP A 105 -4.63 9.80 -0.85
C ASP A 105 -5.36 8.47 -0.58
N GLU A 106 -5.88 8.32 0.63
CA GLU A 106 -6.57 7.10 1.08
C GLU A 106 -7.84 6.78 0.28
N THR A 107 -8.38 7.73 -0.49
CA THR A 107 -9.52 7.46 -1.39
C THR A 107 -9.13 6.70 -2.65
N LYS A 108 -7.84 6.68 -2.98
CA LYS A 108 -7.28 6.07 -4.20
C LYS A 108 -6.44 4.83 -3.94
N VAL A 109 -6.28 4.47 -2.68
CA VAL A 109 -5.50 3.32 -2.26
C VAL A 109 -6.26 2.49 -1.21
N VAL A 110 -5.79 1.27 -0.99
CA VAL A 110 -6.25 0.43 0.12
C VAL A 110 -5.03 -0.14 0.84
N GLU A 111 -5.09 -0.23 2.15
CA GLU A 111 -4.05 -0.93 2.92
C GLU A 111 -3.94 -2.38 2.43
N TYR A 112 -2.71 -2.78 2.11
CA TYR A 112 -2.41 -4.13 1.63
C TYR A 112 -1.65 -4.95 2.65
N VAL A 113 -0.61 -4.37 3.24
CA VAL A 113 0.17 -4.97 4.33
C VAL A 113 0.50 -3.89 5.34
N LYS A 114 0.16 -4.14 6.60
CA LYS A 114 0.52 -3.27 7.73
C LYS A 114 1.79 -3.79 8.38
N GLY A 115 2.82 -2.96 8.44
CA GLY A 115 4.07 -3.23 9.14
C GLY A 115 4.10 -2.61 10.53
N PHE A 116 5.10 -2.98 11.32
CA PHE A 116 5.43 -2.34 12.60
C PHE A 116 6.85 -1.77 12.51
N GLN A 117 7.05 -0.57 13.04
CA GLN A 117 8.36 0.05 13.16
C GLN A 117 8.58 0.49 14.60
N ASN A 118 9.72 0.11 15.18
CA ASN A 118 10.08 0.53 16.53
C ASN A 118 10.72 1.93 16.50
N GLU A 119 10.02 2.91 17.08
CA GLU A 119 10.47 4.31 17.18
C GLU A 119 11.15 4.62 18.52
N GLY A 120 11.30 3.63 19.42
CA GLY A 120 11.90 3.82 20.74
C GLY A 120 10.94 4.40 21.77
N GLU A 121 11.44 5.30 22.62
CA GLU A 121 10.60 5.97 23.64
C GLU A 121 9.69 7.00 22.99
N TRP A 122 8.45 7.08 23.47
CA TRP A 122 7.50 8.07 23.01
C TRP A 122 7.98 9.50 23.32
N ASP A 123 7.92 10.39 22.33
CA ASP A 123 8.23 11.82 22.46
C ASP A 123 7.05 12.66 21.93
N GLN A 124 6.60 13.63 22.71
CA GLN A 124 5.48 14.52 22.36
C GLN A 124 5.74 15.39 21.12
N ASN A 125 7.02 15.58 20.74
CA ASN A 125 7.42 16.41 19.61
C ASN A 125 7.54 15.59 18.30
N ASN A 126 7.47 14.28 18.39
CA ASN A 126 7.53 13.40 17.22
C ASN A 126 6.14 13.20 16.62
N GLU A 127 6.11 12.97 15.32
CA GLU A 127 4.93 12.54 14.59
C GLU A 127 5.03 11.05 14.30
N TYR A 128 4.00 10.29 14.67
CA TYR A 128 3.94 8.85 14.50
C TYR A 128 2.95 8.45 13.42
N GLN A 129 3.29 7.38 12.71
CA GLN A 129 2.48 6.82 11.65
C GLN A 129 1.79 5.53 12.11
N SER A 130 0.72 5.14 11.43
CA SER A 130 0.06 3.87 11.72
C SER A 130 1.04 2.70 11.60
N GLY A 131 1.16 1.90 12.66
CA GLY A 131 2.12 0.80 12.76
C GLY A 131 3.42 1.14 13.50
N ASP A 132 3.66 2.42 13.84
CA ASP A 132 4.79 2.77 14.71
C ASP A 132 4.59 2.21 16.10
N VAL A 133 5.64 1.64 16.64
CA VAL A 133 5.69 1.08 18.00
C VAL A 133 6.57 1.96 18.85
N VAL A 134 6.02 2.43 19.94
CA VAL A 134 6.75 3.23 20.93
C VAL A 134 6.72 2.56 22.28
N ASN A 135 7.75 2.81 23.09
CA ASN A 135 7.76 2.48 24.51
C ASN A 135 7.28 3.68 25.32
N TYR A 136 6.41 3.44 26.26
CA TYR A 136 5.95 4.46 27.19
C TYR A 136 5.60 3.84 28.53
N ASN A 137 6.21 4.35 29.61
CA ASN A 137 6.02 3.85 30.97
C ASN A 137 6.20 2.33 31.12
N GLY A 138 7.21 1.76 30.42
CA GLY A 138 7.55 0.35 30.48
C GLY A 138 6.68 -0.58 29.63
N SER A 139 5.66 -0.05 28.95
CA SER A 139 4.83 -0.81 28.02
C SER A 139 5.09 -0.38 26.57
N SER A 140 4.83 -1.27 25.61
CA SER A 140 4.93 -0.95 24.20
C SER A 140 3.54 -0.72 23.61
N TYR A 141 3.41 0.29 22.77
CA TYR A 141 2.18 0.70 22.13
C TYR A 141 2.37 0.82 20.62
N VAL A 142 1.34 0.46 19.86
CA VAL A 142 1.31 0.66 18.41
C VAL A 142 0.34 1.79 18.07
N ALA A 143 0.80 2.70 17.19
CA ALA A 143 -0.04 3.75 16.64
C ALA A 143 -1.08 3.16 15.67
N LEU A 144 -2.33 3.56 15.83
CA LEU A 144 -3.48 3.08 15.04
C LEU A 144 -3.84 4.01 13.90
N THR A 145 -3.34 5.26 13.94
CA THR A 145 -3.65 6.30 12.96
C THR A 145 -2.38 6.93 12.44
N THR A 146 -2.44 7.52 11.25
CA THR A 146 -1.37 8.33 10.67
C THR A 146 -1.36 9.74 11.23
N SER A 147 -0.21 10.43 11.13
CA SER A 147 -0.03 11.83 11.57
C SER A 147 -0.38 12.05 13.05
N LEU A 148 0.03 11.12 13.89
CA LEU A 148 -0.22 11.16 15.32
C LEU A 148 0.88 11.97 16.02
N SER A 149 0.61 13.22 16.37
CA SER A 149 1.54 14.12 17.07
C SER A 149 0.94 14.63 18.36
N GLY A 150 1.73 14.67 19.44
CA GLY A 150 1.32 15.17 20.76
C GLY A 150 0.32 14.29 21.53
N PHE A 151 -0.11 13.17 20.96
CA PHE A 151 -1.03 12.25 21.64
C PHE A 151 -0.27 11.17 22.37
N GLN A 152 -0.23 11.30 23.68
CA GLN A 152 0.44 10.37 24.59
C GLN A 152 -0.26 9.01 24.62
N PRO A 153 0.48 7.88 24.62
CA PRO A 153 -0.10 6.58 24.90
C PRO A 153 -0.78 6.53 26.28
N PRO A 154 -1.87 5.77 26.46
CA PRO A 154 -2.59 5.72 27.72
C PRO A 154 -1.74 5.15 28.85
N GLN A 155 -1.83 5.72 30.03
CA GLN A 155 -1.08 5.28 31.22
C GLN A 155 -1.64 4.02 31.89
N TYR A 156 -2.83 3.57 31.52
CA TYR A 156 -3.53 2.50 32.21
C TYR A 156 -3.68 1.26 31.35
N LEU A 157 -3.41 0.12 31.98
CA LEU A 157 -3.57 -1.22 31.45
C LEU A 157 -5.06 -1.49 31.12
N GLY A 158 -5.37 -1.61 29.87
CA GLY A 158 -6.70 -1.96 29.39
C GLY A 158 -6.74 -1.88 27.88
N VAL A 159 -7.33 -2.89 27.24
CA VAL A 159 -7.66 -2.82 25.83
C VAL A 159 -8.62 -1.65 25.67
N SER A 160 -8.19 -0.57 25.00
CA SER A 160 -9.11 0.51 24.66
C SER A 160 -10.18 -0.05 23.73
N THR A 161 -11.42 -0.06 24.19
CA THR A 161 -12.59 -0.36 23.35
C THR A 161 -13.12 0.88 22.64
N ASP A 162 -12.41 2.01 22.79
CA ASP A 162 -12.76 3.26 22.14
C ASP A 162 -12.41 3.16 20.64
N PRO A 163 -13.39 3.27 19.72
CA PRO A 163 -13.13 3.29 18.28
C PRO A 163 -12.31 4.50 17.83
N ALA A 164 -12.17 5.53 18.67
CA ALA A 164 -11.30 6.68 18.44
C ALA A 164 -9.91 6.52 19.08
N ALA A 165 -9.57 5.34 19.59
CA ALA A 165 -8.26 5.08 20.17
C ALA A 165 -7.14 5.32 19.14
N LYS A 166 -6.15 6.10 19.56
CA LYS A 166 -4.98 6.44 18.72
C LYS A 166 -3.84 5.46 18.91
N TRP A 167 -3.83 4.76 20.04
CA TRP A 167 -2.83 3.78 20.43
C TRP A 167 -3.49 2.48 20.87
N SER A 168 -2.86 1.36 20.57
CA SER A 168 -3.18 0.05 21.12
C SER A 168 -1.97 -0.49 21.86
N ILE A 169 -2.21 -1.14 23.00
CA ILE A 169 -1.14 -1.83 23.71
C ILE A 169 -0.67 -3.04 22.90
N LEU A 170 0.64 -3.13 22.67
CA LEU A 170 1.26 -4.25 21.98
C LEU A 170 1.88 -5.24 22.99
N SER A 171 2.53 -4.71 24.02
CA SER A 171 3.14 -5.47 25.08
C SER A 171 2.99 -4.71 26.38
N ASP A 172 2.46 -5.40 27.39
CA ASP A 172 2.33 -4.87 28.73
C ASP A 172 3.64 -5.08 29.48
N GLY A 173 4.35 -3.99 29.74
CA GLY A 173 5.53 -4.02 30.59
C GLY A 173 5.11 -4.08 32.05
N LEU A 174 5.81 -4.78 32.86
CA LEU A 174 5.74 -4.65 34.30
C LEU A 174 6.20 -3.23 34.64
N ALA A 175 5.29 -2.26 34.59
CA ALA A 175 5.49 -0.99 35.27
C ALA A 175 5.79 -1.36 36.71
N GLY A 176 7.05 -1.12 37.13
CA GLY A 176 7.61 -1.65 38.34
C GLY A 176 6.57 -1.70 39.44
N ALA A 177 6.01 -2.85 39.67
CA ALA A 177 5.35 -3.15 40.90
C ALA A 177 6.45 -2.94 41.95
N ALA A 178 6.38 -1.83 42.65
CA ALA A 178 7.11 -1.68 43.89
C ALA A 178 6.72 -2.93 44.66
N ALA A 179 7.59 -3.92 44.65
CA ALA A 179 7.43 -5.07 45.50
C ALA A 179 7.52 -4.53 46.91
N THR A 180 6.36 -4.21 47.50
CA THR A 180 6.24 -4.11 48.93
C THR A 180 6.47 -5.52 49.43
N LEU A 181 7.75 -5.85 49.68
CA LEU A 181 8.12 -6.98 50.50
C LEU A 181 7.47 -6.68 51.86
N SER A 182 6.29 -7.19 52.12
CA SER A 182 5.74 -7.31 53.47
C SER A 182 6.62 -8.36 54.16
N LEU A 183 7.58 -7.87 54.96
CA LEU A 183 8.33 -8.71 55.87
C LEU A 183 7.36 -9.20 56.91
N ILE A 184 6.82 -10.41 56.75
CA ILE A 184 6.11 -11.09 57.83
C ILE A 184 7.17 -11.50 58.82
N HIS A 185 7.28 -10.78 59.95
CA HIS A 185 7.99 -11.22 61.12
C HIS A 185 7.17 -12.32 61.80
N ILE A 186 7.72 -13.52 61.83
CA ILE A 186 7.29 -14.62 62.67
C ILE A 186 7.95 -14.45 64.05
#